data_df38d23f97bee7649fbf2817a9c99794
#
_entry.id   df38d23f97bee7649fbf2817a9c99794
#
_cell.length_a   1.000
_cell.length_b   1.000
_cell.length_c   1.000
_cell.angle_alpha   90.00
_cell.angle_beta   90.00
_cell.angle_gamma   90.00
#
_symmetry.space_group_name_H-M   'P 1'
#
loop_
_entity.id
_entity.type
_entity.pdbx_description
1 polymer ?
#
loop_
_entity_poly.entity_id
_entity_poly.type
_entity_poly.pdbx_seq_one_letter_code
_entity_poly.pdbx_strand_id
1 'polypeptide(L)'
;MTRTHITDQLLIVAMQDLADAELAWGERGGKMRDGAGERVGDFLTADLERSAAQRERLVGLIEGLDGAVEGDANIWLRAVLDDAERDIAWTAAGPLRDIGLVGAFRKGKQAEGVSYETAVALAEAMGRGDAVSALGQCRDEEAAADAALAALLGETVGRL
;
A
#
# COMPACT_ATOMS: atom_id res chain seq x y z
N MET A 1 23.25 -3.58 24.23
CA MET A 1 22.73 -3.09 22.91
C MET A 1 22.83 -1.58 22.88
N THR A 2 23.52 -1.03 21.90
CA THR A 2 23.56 0.42 21.73
C THR A 2 22.22 0.91 21.15
N ARG A 3 21.85 2.16 21.48
CA ARG A 3 20.59 2.78 21.04
C ARG A 3 20.40 2.75 19.50
N THR A 4 21.48 2.73 18.76
CA THR A 4 21.52 2.69 17.29
C THR A 4 20.98 1.35 16.75
N HIS A 5 21.34 0.22 17.35
CA HIS A 5 20.87 -1.09 16.87
C HIS A 5 19.36 -1.30 17.03
N ILE A 6 18.74 -0.74 18.06
CA ILE A 6 17.29 -0.86 18.27
C ILE A 6 16.55 -0.03 17.20
N THR A 7 17.06 1.14 16.86
CA THR A 7 16.45 2.02 15.87
C THR A 7 16.55 1.43 14.46
N ASP A 8 17.72 0.88 14.08
CA ASP A 8 17.93 0.21 12.80
C ASP A 8 16.97 -0.98 12.63
N GLN A 9 16.84 -1.82 13.66
CA GLN A 9 15.91 -2.94 13.66
C GLN A 9 14.47 -2.49 13.53
N LEU A 10 14.07 -1.40 14.19
CA LEU A 10 12.71 -0.89 14.11
C LEU A 10 12.39 -0.35 12.72
N LEU A 11 13.33 0.32 12.05
CA LEU A 11 13.17 0.77 10.67
C LEU A 11 13.08 -0.42 9.71
N ILE A 12 13.92 -1.45 9.88
CA ILE A 12 13.84 -2.68 9.07
C ILE A 12 12.47 -3.33 9.22
N VAL A 13 11.97 -3.51 10.44
CA VAL A 13 10.63 -4.10 10.70
C VAL A 13 9.52 -3.26 10.05
N ALA A 14 9.58 -1.93 10.15
CA ALA A 14 8.60 -1.06 9.51
C ALA A 14 8.62 -1.20 7.96
N MET A 15 9.79 -1.33 7.36
CA MET A 15 9.93 -1.55 5.92
C MET A 15 9.54 -2.97 5.49
N GLN A 16 9.79 -3.98 6.32
CA GLN A 16 9.33 -5.37 6.07
C GLN A 16 7.80 -5.45 6.05
N ASP A 17 7.12 -4.79 7.00
CA ASP A 17 5.66 -4.74 7.05
C ASP A 17 5.08 -4.10 5.78
N LEU A 18 5.66 -2.99 5.31
CA LEU A 18 5.29 -2.36 4.05
C LEU A 18 5.61 -3.25 2.83
N ALA A 19 6.78 -3.90 2.80
CA ALA A 19 7.16 -4.76 1.68
C ALA A 19 6.24 -5.99 1.54
N ASP A 20 5.74 -6.55 2.66
CA ASP A 20 4.74 -7.61 2.64
C ASP A 20 3.36 -7.09 2.24
N ALA A 21 3.00 -5.85 2.60
CA ALA A 21 1.79 -5.21 2.11
C ALA A 21 1.79 -5.09 0.58
N GLU A 22 2.87 -4.56 0.01
CA GLU A 22 3.03 -4.44 -1.45
C GLU A 22 3.05 -5.81 -2.14
N LEU A 23 3.65 -6.83 -1.52
CA LEU A 23 3.63 -8.20 -2.03
C LEU A 23 2.20 -8.75 -2.06
N ALA A 24 1.46 -8.64 -0.97
CA ALA A 24 0.08 -9.11 -0.88
C ALA A 24 -0.83 -8.41 -1.90
N TRP A 25 -0.61 -7.10 -2.13
CA TRP A 25 -1.31 -6.35 -3.17
C TRP A 25 -0.98 -6.88 -4.56
N GLY A 26 0.31 -7.11 -4.88
CA GLY A 26 0.75 -7.70 -6.14
C GLY A 26 0.15 -9.09 -6.41
N GLU A 27 0.05 -9.94 -5.38
CA GLU A 27 -0.51 -11.30 -5.48
C GLU A 27 -2.03 -11.31 -5.68
N ARG A 28 -2.77 -10.41 -5.04
CA ARG A 28 -4.24 -10.46 -4.96
C ARG A 28 -4.94 -9.37 -5.77
N GLY A 29 -4.25 -8.26 -6.06
CA GLY A 29 -4.87 -7.09 -6.71
C GLY A 29 -5.39 -7.34 -8.11
N GLY A 30 -4.81 -8.28 -8.86
CA GLY A 30 -5.30 -8.69 -10.17
C GLY A 30 -6.75 -9.19 -10.15
N LYS A 31 -7.14 -9.95 -9.12
CA LYS A 31 -8.52 -10.41 -8.92
C LYS A 31 -9.47 -9.24 -8.65
N MET A 32 -9.02 -8.23 -7.90
CA MET A 32 -9.80 -7.02 -7.62
C MET A 32 -10.02 -6.22 -8.89
N ARG A 33 -8.95 -6.01 -9.68
CA ARG A 33 -9.01 -5.34 -10.98
C ARG A 33 -10.01 -6.02 -11.91
N ASP A 34 -9.94 -7.34 -12.03
CA ASP A 34 -10.81 -8.11 -12.94
C ASP A 34 -12.28 -8.12 -12.48
N GLY A 35 -12.54 -7.92 -11.19
CA GLY A 35 -13.90 -7.80 -10.63
C GLY A 35 -14.48 -6.39 -10.65
N ALA A 36 -13.67 -5.36 -10.96
CA ALA A 36 -14.07 -3.96 -10.98
C ALA A 36 -14.65 -3.52 -12.32
N GLY A 37 -15.38 -2.42 -12.33
CA GLY A 37 -15.73 -1.71 -13.56
C GLY A 37 -14.50 -1.05 -14.20
N GLU A 38 -14.62 -0.67 -15.48
CA GLU A 38 -13.51 -0.20 -16.32
C GLU A 38 -12.63 0.86 -15.64
N ARG A 39 -13.22 1.92 -15.11
CA ARG A 39 -12.44 3.03 -14.53
C ARG A 39 -11.71 2.67 -13.24
N VAL A 40 -12.33 1.88 -12.39
CA VAL A 40 -11.67 1.36 -11.18
C VAL A 40 -10.61 0.34 -11.58
N GLY A 41 -10.88 -0.51 -12.56
CA GLY A 41 -9.92 -1.46 -13.12
C GLY A 41 -8.68 -0.80 -13.72
N ASP A 42 -8.84 0.30 -14.45
CA ASP A 42 -7.73 1.09 -14.99
C ASP A 42 -6.87 1.68 -13.88
N PHE A 43 -7.50 2.26 -12.85
CA PHE A 43 -6.78 2.72 -11.66
C PHE A 43 -5.99 1.61 -11.02
N LEU A 44 -6.61 0.43 -10.79
CA LEU A 44 -5.97 -0.71 -10.15
C LEU A 44 -4.80 -1.28 -10.97
N THR A 45 -4.88 -1.22 -12.30
CA THR A 45 -3.77 -1.61 -13.17
C THR A 45 -2.54 -0.74 -12.92
N ALA A 46 -2.71 0.58 -12.93
CA ALA A 46 -1.62 1.53 -12.65
C ALA A 46 -1.11 1.42 -11.20
N ASP A 47 -2.00 1.15 -10.26
CA ASP A 47 -1.65 1.00 -8.84
C ASP A 47 -0.83 -0.26 -8.58
N LEU A 48 -1.13 -1.38 -9.24
CA LEU A 48 -0.34 -2.61 -9.17
C LEU A 48 1.10 -2.41 -9.69
N GLU A 49 1.28 -1.66 -10.77
CA GLU A 49 2.61 -1.32 -11.29
C GLU A 49 3.39 -0.45 -10.30
N ARG A 50 2.72 0.53 -9.68
CA ARG A 50 3.29 1.40 -8.66
C ARG A 50 3.70 0.60 -7.41
N SER A 51 2.84 -0.26 -6.92
CA SER A 51 3.10 -1.16 -5.79
C SER A 51 4.34 -2.02 -6.02
N ALA A 52 4.49 -2.60 -7.20
CA ALA A 52 5.69 -3.35 -7.55
C ALA A 52 6.97 -2.49 -7.45
N ALA A 53 6.94 -1.25 -7.95
CA ALA A 53 8.06 -0.33 -7.86
C ALA A 53 8.35 0.12 -6.42
N GLN A 54 7.32 0.32 -5.60
CA GLN A 54 7.47 0.63 -4.18
C GLN A 54 8.12 -0.53 -3.42
N ARG A 55 7.69 -1.76 -3.70
CA ARG A 55 8.30 -2.95 -3.12
C ARG A 55 9.79 -3.07 -3.47
N GLU A 56 10.17 -2.82 -4.72
CA GLU A 56 11.58 -2.83 -5.13
C GLU A 56 12.41 -1.80 -4.35
N ARG A 57 11.89 -0.59 -4.13
CA ARG A 57 12.56 0.44 -3.30
C ARG A 57 12.74 -0.03 -1.86
N LEU A 58 11.69 -0.61 -1.26
CA LEU A 58 11.73 -1.15 0.12
C LEU A 58 12.77 -2.26 0.25
N VAL A 59 12.77 -3.21 -0.69
CA VAL A 59 13.77 -4.31 -0.72
C VAL A 59 15.18 -3.74 -0.77
N GLY A 60 15.47 -2.80 -1.66
CA GLY A 60 16.79 -2.19 -1.77
C GLY A 60 17.22 -1.45 -0.49
N LEU A 61 16.29 -0.78 0.20
CA LEU A 61 16.57 -0.12 1.48
C LEU A 61 16.85 -1.11 2.60
N ILE A 62 16.08 -2.20 2.69
CA ILE A 62 16.26 -3.26 3.70
C ILE A 62 17.63 -3.93 3.51
N GLU A 63 17.95 -4.33 2.27
CA GLU A 63 19.26 -4.93 1.93
C GLU A 63 20.41 -3.96 2.21
N GLY A 64 20.24 -2.67 1.95
CA GLY A 64 21.23 -1.63 2.27
C GLY A 64 21.48 -1.44 3.77
N LEU A 65 20.63 -1.98 4.62
CA LEU A 65 20.78 -2.04 6.09
C LEU A 65 21.20 -3.44 6.58
N ASP A 66 21.64 -4.33 5.69
CA ASP A 66 21.95 -5.73 6.00
C ASP A 66 20.76 -6.48 6.65
N GLY A 67 19.53 -6.04 6.36
CA GLY A 67 18.29 -6.65 6.84
C GLY A 67 17.80 -7.79 5.96
N ALA A 68 17.08 -8.75 6.55
CA ALA A 68 16.31 -9.71 5.80
C ALA A 68 15.06 -9.03 5.21
N VAL A 69 14.70 -9.35 3.97
CA VAL A 69 13.51 -8.79 3.32
C VAL A 69 12.22 -9.39 3.89
N GLU A 70 12.27 -10.66 4.24
CA GLU A 70 11.13 -11.39 4.82
C GLU A 70 10.97 -11.02 6.29
N GLY A 71 9.73 -10.74 6.67
CA GLY A 71 9.31 -10.42 8.03
C GLY A 71 7.97 -11.08 8.35
N ASP A 72 7.28 -10.57 9.36
CA ASP A 72 5.93 -11.00 9.67
C ASP A 72 4.95 -10.54 8.59
N ALA A 73 3.90 -11.33 8.36
CA ALA A 73 2.87 -11.00 7.39
C ALA A 73 2.10 -9.74 7.79
N ASN A 74 1.92 -8.82 6.85
CA ASN A 74 1.12 -7.64 7.05
C ASN A 74 -0.36 -7.99 7.27
N ILE A 75 -0.89 -7.67 8.43
CA ILE A 75 -2.25 -8.05 8.83
C ILE A 75 -3.31 -7.07 8.33
N TRP A 76 -3.01 -5.78 8.26
CA TRP A 76 -4.01 -4.76 7.94
C TRP A 76 -4.32 -4.71 6.45
N LEU A 77 -3.35 -4.81 5.53
CA LEU A 77 -3.64 -4.85 4.10
C LEU A 77 -4.32 -6.17 3.70
N ARG A 78 -3.90 -7.30 4.28
CA ARG A 78 -4.57 -8.58 4.04
C ARG A 78 -6.04 -8.54 4.46
N ALA A 79 -6.38 -7.88 5.58
CA ALA A 79 -7.76 -7.65 5.99
C ALA A 79 -8.54 -6.74 5.01
N VAL A 80 -7.91 -5.70 4.46
CA VAL A 80 -8.50 -4.86 3.41
C VAL A 80 -8.78 -5.67 2.15
N LEU A 81 -7.85 -6.53 1.74
CA LEU A 81 -8.03 -7.41 0.58
C LEU A 81 -9.14 -8.45 0.81
N ASP A 82 -9.26 -8.99 2.02
CA ASP A 82 -10.35 -9.90 2.38
C ASP A 82 -11.71 -9.19 2.31
N ASP A 83 -11.79 -7.92 2.75
CA ASP A 83 -12.98 -7.07 2.63
C ASP A 83 -13.35 -6.83 1.16
N ALA A 84 -12.39 -6.47 0.33
CA ALA A 84 -12.59 -6.26 -1.11
C ALA A 84 -13.03 -7.54 -1.84
N GLU A 85 -12.43 -8.69 -1.53
CA GLU A 85 -12.86 -9.99 -2.09
C GLU A 85 -14.28 -10.36 -1.71
N ARG A 86 -14.68 -10.06 -0.48
CA ARG A 86 -16.06 -10.26 -0.03
C ARG A 86 -17.04 -9.37 -0.81
N ASP A 87 -16.70 -8.11 -1.07
CA ASP A 87 -17.51 -7.20 -1.86
C ASP A 87 -17.72 -7.73 -3.30
N ILE A 88 -16.66 -8.28 -3.92
CA ILE A 88 -16.76 -8.93 -5.23
C ILE A 88 -17.68 -10.16 -5.19
N ALA A 89 -17.58 -10.98 -4.14
CA ALA A 89 -18.34 -12.22 -4.03
C ALA A 89 -19.86 -11.97 -3.81
N TRP A 90 -20.20 -10.90 -3.10
CA TRP A 90 -21.58 -10.67 -2.62
C TRP A 90 -22.33 -9.60 -3.40
N THR A 91 -21.64 -8.76 -4.14
CA THR A 91 -22.23 -7.66 -4.90
C THR A 91 -22.13 -7.92 -6.40
N ALA A 92 -23.22 -7.79 -7.12
CA ALA A 92 -23.22 -7.89 -8.59
C ALA A 92 -22.29 -6.82 -9.20
N ALA A 93 -21.68 -7.15 -10.36
CA ALA A 93 -20.85 -6.20 -11.09
C ALA A 93 -21.64 -4.91 -11.40
N GLY A 94 -21.02 -3.77 -11.18
CA GLY A 94 -21.64 -2.47 -11.38
C GLY A 94 -21.22 -1.44 -10.34
N PRO A 95 -21.86 -0.25 -10.35
CA PRO A 95 -21.43 0.88 -9.51
C PRO A 95 -21.40 0.58 -8.01
N LEU A 96 -22.31 -0.24 -7.49
CA LEU A 96 -22.32 -0.59 -6.06
C LEU A 96 -21.08 -1.40 -5.64
N ARG A 97 -20.66 -2.36 -6.49
CA ARG A 97 -19.41 -3.10 -6.26
C ARG A 97 -18.20 -2.16 -6.32
N ASP A 98 -18.15 -1.29 -7.31
CA ASP A 98 -17.06 -0.32 -7.47
C ASP A 98 -16.95 0.61 -6.25
N ILE A 99 -18.06 1.07 -5.68
CA ILE A 99 -18.09 1.87 -4.45
C ILE A 99 -17.48 1.09 -3.28
N GLY A 100 -17.85 -0.19 -3.10
CA GLY A 100 -17.28 -1.05 -2.07
C GLY A 100 -15.76 -1.21 -2.23
N LEU A 101 -15.33 -1.55 -3.45
CA LEU A 101 -13.90 -1.70 -3.77
C LEU A 101 -13.11 -0.41 -3.51
N VAL A 102 -13.60 0.73 -4.00
CA VAL A 102 -12.94 2.03 -3.77
C VAL A 102 -12.86 2.34 -2.27
N GLY A 103 -13.92 2.05 -1.51
CA GLY A 103 -13.93 2.23 -0.06
C GLY A 103 -12.88 1.38 0.66
N ALA A 104 -12.74 0.11 0.29
CA ALA A 104 -11.73 -0.79 0.84
C ALA A 104 -10.31 -0.31 0.49
N PHE A 105 -10.05 0.01 -0.78
CA PHE A 105 -8.71 0.46 -1.21
C PHE A 105 -8.29 1.78 -0.57
N ARG A 106 -9.18 2.74 -0.38
CA ARG A 106 -8.88 3.98 0.33
C ARG A 106 -8.41 3.73 1.76
N LYS A 107 -9.01 2.76 2.45
CA LYS A 107 -8.53 2.34 3.79
C LYS A 107 -7.10 1.81 3.71
N GLY A 108 -6.80 0.98 2.70
CA GLY A 108 -5.45 0.48 2.44
C GLY A 108 -4.46 1.60 2.20
N LYS A 109 -4.74 2.50 1.25
CA LYS A 109 -3.86 3.63 0.89
C LYS A 109 -3.58 4.56 2.08
N GLN A 110 -4.58 4.84 2.92
CA GLN A 110 -4.39 5.64 4.12
C GLN A 110 -3.54 4.90 5.17
N ALA A 111 -3.73 3.60 5.35
CA ALA A 111 -2.92 2.80 6.26
C ALA A 111 -1.45 2.71 5.79
N GLU A 112 -1.22 2.51 4.49
CA GLU A 112 0.11 2.57 3.87
C GLU A 112 0.75 3.94 4.07
N GLY A 113 0.01 5.03 3.81
CA GLY A 113 0.48 6.39 4.01
C GLY A 113 0.99 6.64 5.44
N VAL A 114 0.22 6.25 6.46
CA VAL A 114 0.62 6.34 7.87
C VAL A 114 1.85 5.48 8.17
N SER A 115 1.94 4.29 7.59
CA SER A 115 3.08 3.39 7.78
C SER A 115 4.35 3.95 7.14
N TYR A 116 4.25 4.53 5.94
CA TYR A 116 5.35 5.25 5.29
C TYR A 116 5.79 6.49 6.08
N GLU A 117 4.86 7.30 6.63
CA GLU A 117 5.18 8.44 7.51
C GLU A 117 6.00 8.00 8.71
N THR A 118 5.62 6.89 9.34
CA THR A 118 6.34 6.31 10.47
C THR A 118 7.75 5.88 10.07
N ALA A 119 7.90 5.21 8.93
CA ALA A 119 9.20 4.79 8.42
C ALA A 119 10.10 5.99 8.05
N VAL A 120 9.53 7.05 7.46
CA VAL A 120 10.25 8.31 7.17
C VAL A 120 10.78 8.93 8.47
N ALA A 121 9.94 9.05 9.51
CA ALA A 121 10.34 9.63 10.78
C ALA A 121 11.48 8.83 11.46
N LEU A 122 11.45 7.49 11.36
CA LEU A 122 12.54 6.64 11.84
C LEU A 122 13.82 6.86 11.02
N ALA A 123 13.73 6.92 9.70
CA ALA A 123 14.87 7.17 8.81
C ALA A 123 15.50 8.55 9.08
N GLU A 124 14.69 9.59 9.30
CA GLU A 124 15.15 10.93 9.70
C GLU A 124 15.92 10.90 11.04
N ALA A 125 15.36 10.23 12.05
CA ALA A 125 15.99 10.09 13.36
C ALA A 125 17.34 9.35 13.29
N MET A 126 17.55 8.54 12.25
CA MET A 126 18.79 7.80 11.99
C MET A 126 19.76 8.55 11.04
N GLY A 127 19.36 9.69 10.49
CA GLY A 127 20.17 10.42 9.51
C GLY A 127 20.31 9.69 8.15
N ARG A 128 19.36 8.83 7.79
CA ARG A 128 19.35 8.04 6.54
C ARG A 128 18.65 8.83 5.43
N GLY A 129 19.33 9.79 4.82
CA GLY A 129 18.76 10.68 3.81
C GLY A 129 18.25 9.97 2.56
N ASP A 130 18.89 8.89 2.13
CA ASP A 130 18.47 8.02 1.04
C ASP A 130 17.12 7.34 1.34
N ALA A 131 16.99 6.76 2.54
CA ALA A 131 15.74 6.16 2.99
C ALA A 131 14.63 7.19 3.15
N VAL A 132 14.92 8.37 3.72
CA VAL A 132 13.96 9.48 3.83
C VAL A 132 13.40 9.85 2.46
N SER A 133 14.26 9.98 1.45
CA SER A 133 13.85 10.34 0.09
C SER A 133 12.96 9.26 -0.54
N ALA A 134 13.39 8.00 -0.50
CA ALA A 134 12.68 6.89 -1.14
C ALA A 134 11.34 6.60 -0.45
N LEU A 135 11.30 6.55 0.88
CA LEU A 135 10.08 6.33 1.66
C LEU A 135 9.11 7.52 1.55
N GLY A 136 9.65 8.75 1.51
CA GLY A 136 8.87 9.95 1.28
C GLY A 136 8.18 9.95 -0.08
N GLN A 137 8.87 9.47 -1.13
CA GLN A 137 8.27 9.28 -2.45
C GLN A 137 7.12 8.28 -2.41
N CYS A 138 7.29 7.12 -1.76
CA CYS A 138 6.22 6.13 -1.62
C CYS A 138 5.00 6.72 -0.88
N ARG A 139 5.23 7.42 0.25
CA ARG A 139 4.16 8.11 0.99
C ARG A 139 3.36 9.07 0.09
N ASP A 140 4.04 9.87 -0.70
CA ASP A 140 3.40 10.85 -1.58
C ASP A 140 2.64 10.17 -2.73
N GLU A 141 3.14 9.05 -3.23
CA GLU A 141 2.46 8.19 -4.21
C GLU A 141 1.16 7.61 -3.61
N GLU A 142 1.17 7.16 -2.35
CA GLU A 142 -0.03 6.66 -1.67
C GLU A 142 -1.07 7.77 -1.42
N ALA A 143 -0.64 8.95 -1.04
CA ALA A 143 -1.52 10.11 -0.87
C ALA A 143 -2.19 10.51 -2.21
N ALA A 144 -1.45 10.49 -3.30
CA ALA A 144 -1.98 10.75 -4.64
C ALA A 144 -2.98 9.66 -5.09
N ALA A 145 -2.70 8.39 -4.76
CA ALA A 145 -3.58 7.27 -5.05
C ALA A 145 -4.90 7.37 -4.27
N ASP A 146 -4.87 7.71 -2.97
CA ASP A 146 -6.10 7.93 -2.18
C ASP A 146 -6.92 9.10 -2.72
N ALA A 147 -6.28 10.19 -3.13
CA ALA A 147 -6.97 11.33 -3.74
C ALA A 147 -7.66 10.95 -5.07
N ALA A 148 -7.01 10.14 -5.91
CA ALA A 148 -7.60 9.64 -7.15
C ALA A 148 -8.79 8.70 -6.88
N LEU A 149 -8.68 7.82 -5.90
CA LEU A 149 -9.79 6.96 -5.46
C LEU A 149 -10.96 7.77 -4.89
N ALA A 150 -10.69 8.85 -4.15
CA ALA A 150 -11.74 9.74 -3.66
C ALA A 150 -12.51 10.41 -4.81
N ALA A 151 -11.82 10.82 -5.87
CA ALA A 151 -12.46 11.36 -7.08
C ALA A 151 -13.32 10.29 -7.79
N LEU A 152 -12.78 9.07 -7.97
CA LEU A 152 -13.53 7.93 -8.53
C LEU A 152 -14.77 7.58 -7.72
N LEU A 153 -14.70 7.66 -6.38
CA LEU A 153 -15.87 7.46 -5.51
C LEU A 153 -16.97 8.47 -5.84
N GLY A 154 -16.63 9.75 -5.90
CA GLY A 154 -17.59 10.81 -6.23
C GLY A 154 -18.25 10.61 -7.59
N GLU A 155 -17.47 10.25 -8.60
CA GLU A 155 -17.97 9.97 -9.95
C GLU A 155 -18.86 8.72 -10.00
N THR A 156 -18.51 7.67 -9.26
CA THR A 156 -19.27 6.41 -9.24
C THR A 156 -20.61 6.58 -8.52
N VAL A 157 -20.61 7.28 -7.39
CA VAL A 157 -21.84 7.64 -6.67
C VAL A 157 -22.76 8.51 -7.51
N GLY A 158 -22.21 9.46 -8.27
CA GLY A 158 -22.99 10.32 -9.17
C GLY A 158 -23.68 9.60 -10.33
N ARG A 159 -23.44 8.30 -10.52
CA ARG A 159 -24.07 7.45 -11.55
C ARG A 159 -25.17 6.53 -10.99
N LEU A 160 -25.42 6.54 -9.68
CA LEU A 160 -26.53 5.81 -9.06
C LEU A 160 -27.86 6.49 -9.35
#